data_f93b7395ea808b036531a7d7642031e3
#
_entry.id   f93b7395ea808b036531a7d7642031e3
#
_cell.length_a   1.000
_cell.length_b   1.000
_cell.length_c   1.000
_cell.angle_alpha   90.00
_cell.angle_beta   90.00
_cell.angle_gamma   90.00
#
_symmetry.space_group_name_H-M   'P 1'
#
loop_
_entity.id
_entity.type
_entity.pdbx_description
1 polymer ?
#
loop_
_entity_poly.entity_id
_entity_poly.type
_entity_poly.pdbx_seq_one_letter_code
_entity_poly.pdbx_strand_id
1 'polypeptide(L)'
;MVRTKVPKRTRAKDKPAPRVKEAEQLYLVRRSTSGTNGFRHHRPKEKRADDSGISLQDPPAQLAEDFSDNKRGAINSLLALNEYYRTHPWPEPYDRTHHLLHLGDARDLSWIDDGTVHLIVTSPPYWTLKKYEANAQQMGDIANYTEFLDELDKVWRECARVLAPGGRICCVVGDVCVPRREGRHRVMPLHADIMVRARSLGLDSLTPILWFKIANGVTEAKGNGAGFYGKPYQPGAIIKNDAEYILFLRKGGQYRSPSAMQKALSMLRKEEMKSWLRSAWFDLKGESTRRGHPAPFPRSLAERLIKLFSFAGDTVLDPFVGTGTTSLAAIATGRNSIGNEIEPAYVKLAKQSLRLATGMPREVGAIHAALEVSR
;
A
#
# COMPACT_ATOMS: atom_id res chain seq x y z
N MET A 1 15.11 -62.35 34.22
CA MET A 1 13.72 -62.09 33.84
C MET A 1 13.06 -61.24 34.93
N VAL A 2 12.95 -59.96 34.72
CA VAL A 2 12.22 -59.04 35.60
C VAL A 2 11.27 -58.24 34.71
N ARG A 3 9.97 -58.48 34.85
CA ARG A 3 8.91 -57.75 34.14
C ARG A 3 8.58 -56.49 34.91
N THR A 4 8.89 -55.34 34.36
CA THR A 4 8.41 -54.04 34.85
C THR A 4 7.04 -53.72 34.31
N LYS A 5 6.07 -53.47 35.19
CA LYS A 5 4.69 -53.06 34.90
C LYS A 5 4.67 -51.57 34.53
N VAL A 6 4.05 -51.23 33.36
CA VAL A 6 3.72 -49.87 32.92
C VAL A 6 2.42 -49.43 33.60
N PRO A 7 2.30 -48.23 34.17
CA PRO A 7 1.06 -47.74 34.75
C PRO A 7 0.08 -47.26 33.68
N LYS A 8 -1.21 -47.61 33.84
CA LYS A 8 -2.33 -47.17 32.98
C LYS A 8 -2.59 -45.69 33.17
N ARG A 9 -2.50 -44.90 32.07
CA ARG A 9 -2.99 -43.53 32.01
C ARG A 9 -4.52 -43.50 32.05
N THR A 10 -5.07 -42.81 33.03
CA THR A 10 -6.49 -42.44 33.14
C THR A 10 -6.83 -41.39 32.03
N ARG A 11 -7.84 -41.71 31.22
CA ARG A 11 -8.42 -40.80 30.23
C ARG A 11 -9.18 -39.67 30.95
N ALA A 12 -8.71 -38.43 30.74
CA ALA A 12 -9.52 -37.25 31.01
C ALA A 12 -10.68 -37.17 30.03
N LYS A 13 -11.89 -36.95 30.54
CA LYS A 13 -13.12 -36.80 29.74
C LYS A 13 -13.05 -35.46 29.02
N ASP A 14 -12.95 -35.51 27.69
CA ASP A 14 -13.08 -34.35 26.81
C ASP A 14 -14.49 -33.77 26.93
N LYS A 15 -14.57 -32.47 27.30
CA LYS A 15 -15.81 -31.71 27.16
C LYS A 15 -16.00 -31.36 25.67
N PRO A 16 -17.20 -31.52 25.11
CA PRO A 16 -17.45 -31.20 23.71
C PRO A 16 -17.30 -29.69 23.47
N ALA A 17 -16.65 -29.33 22.36
CA ALA A 17 -16.54 -27.95 21.89
C ALA A 17 -17.93 -27.35 21.61
N PRO A 18 -18.13 -26.03 21.86
CA PRO A 18 -19.41 -25.37 21.62
C PRO A 18 -19.75 -25.37 20.11
N ARG A 19 -21.02 -25.74 19.83
CA ARG A 19 -21.56 -25.79 18.46
C ARG A 19 -21.65 -24.39 17.83
N VAL A 20 -21.29 -24.30 16.55
CA VAL A 20 -21.23 -23.10 15.68
C VAL A 20 -22.56 -22.32 15.55
N LYS A 21 -23.61 -22.64 16.28
CA LYS A 21 -24.92 -21.97 16.20
C LYS A 21 -25.09 -20.73 17.09
N GLU A 22 -24.16 -20.43 17.98
CA GLU A 22 -24.27 -19.24 18.86
C GLU A 22 -23.68 -17.94 18.29
N ALA A 23 -22.90 -18.01 17.20
CA ALA A 23 -22.31 -16.84 16.57
C ALA A 23 -23.28 -16.08 15.63
N GLU A 24 -24.36 -16.70 15.18
CA GLU A 24 -25.34 -16.05 14.29
C GLU A 24 -26.42 -15.25 15.04
N GLN A 25 -26.62 -15.48 16.33
CA GLN A 25 -27.65 -14.76 17.10
C GLN A 25 -27.25 -13.37 17.60
N LEU A 26 -25.96 -13.02 17.57
CA LEU A 26 -25.47 -11.69 18.00
C LEU A 26 -25.52 -10.62 16.91
N TYR A 27 -25.83 -10.96 15.68
CA TYR A 27 -25.93 -10.01 14.56
C TYR A 27 -27.36 -9.55 14.24
N LEU A 28 -28.39 -10.13 14.86
CA LEU A 28 -29.80 -9.88 14.53
C LEU A 28 -30.60 -9.07 15.57
N VAL A 29 -30.02 -8.56 16.65
CA VAL A 29 -30.74 -7.85 17.73
C VAL A 29 -30.63 -6.32 17.63
N ARG A 30 -30.41 -5.74 16.46
CA ARG A 30 -30.56 -4.28 16.28
C ARG A 30 -31.29 -3.89 15.00
N ARG A 31 -32.45 -4.54 14.72
CA ARG A 31 -33.45 -4.02 13.78
C ARG A 31 -34.83 -4.51 14.17
N SER A 32 -35.45 -3.90 15.16
CA SER A 32 -36.90 -3.77 15.25
C SER A 32 -37.24 -2.74 16.30
N THR A 33 -37.68 -1.59 15.88
CA THR A 33 -38.85 -0.89 16.42
C THR A 33 -39.07 0.39 15.62
N SER A 34 -40.23 0.46 15.10
CA SER A 34 -41.10 1.55 14.64
C SER A 34 -41.28 1.50 13.12
N GLY A 35 -42.40 1.20 12.57
CA GLY A 35 -43.72 1.70 12.79
C GLY A 35 -44.28 1.97 11.42
N THR A 36 -45.35 1.29 11.08
CA THR A 36 -46.25 1.46 9.93
C THR A 36 -46.53 2.91 9.54
N ASN A 37 -46.46 3.26 8.22
CA ASN A 37 -47.63 3.78 7.47
C ASN A 37 -47.26 4.50 6.18
N GLY A 38 -48.00 4.22 5.12
CA GLY A 38 -48.48 5.21 4.16
C GLY A 38 -47.63 5.40 2.89
N PHE A 39 -47.91 4.63 1.86
CA PHE A 39 -47.61 5.01 0.48
C PHE A 39 -48.36 6.34 0.16
N ARG A 40 -47.61 7.41 -0.02
CA ARG A 40 -48.04 8.61 -0.75
C ARG A 40 -47.09 8.91 -1.84
N HIS A 41 -47.56 8.87 -3.08
CA HIS A 41 -46.90 9.41 -4.24
C HIS A 41 -46.56 10.89 -4.02
N HIS A 42 -45.28 11.22 -3.91
CA HIS A 42 -44.79 12.58 -4.03
C HIS A 42 -44.09 12.76 -5.37
N ARG A 43 -44.67 13.68 -6.16
CA ARG A 43 -44.00 14.30 -7.34
C ARG A 43 -42.63 14.86 -6.90
N PRO A 44 -41.60 14.79 -7.76
CA PRO A 44 -40.32 15.43 -7.46
C PRO A 44 -40.55 16.94 -7.38
N LYS A 45 -40.30 17.53 -6.23
CA LYS A 45 -40.14 18.99 -6.11
C LYS A 45 -38.80 19.31 -6.79
N GLU A 46 -38.86 20.18 -7.79
CA GLU A 46 -37.69 20.88 -8.32
C GLU A 46 -36.89 21.45 -7.14
N LYS A 47 -35.65 21.01 -7.00
CA LYS A 47 -34.71 21.61 -6.06
C LYS A 47 -34.45 23.01 -6.58
N ARG A 48 -34.93 24.00 -5.86
CA ARG A 48 -34.39 25.36 -5.93
C ARG A 48 -32.86 25.24 -5.74
N ALA A 49 -32.11 25.87 -6.63
CA ALA A 49 -30.69 26.08 -6.47
C ALA A 49 -30.44 26.65 -5.08
N ASP A 50 -29.66 25.98 -4.27
CA ASP A 50 -29.22 26.45 -2.97
C ASP A 50 -28.22 27.57 -3.29
N ASP A 51 -28.69 28.78 -3.02
CA ASP A 51 -27.95 30.02 -3.19
C ASP A 51 -26.93 30.15 -2.03
N SER A 52 -26.02 29.15 -1.95
CA SER A 52 -24.80 29.31 -1.18
C SER A 52 -23.88 30.18 -2.02
N GLY A 53 -23.99 31.48 -1.87
CA GLY A 53 -23.22 32.51 -2.59
C GLY A 53 -21.71 32.47 -2.33
N ILE A 54 -21.10 31.28 -2.39
CA ILE A 54 -19.65 31.11 -2.40
C ILE A 54 -19.21 31.24 -3.84
N SER A 55 -18.87 32.48 -4.23
CA SER A 55 -18.17 32.72 -5.47
C SER A 55 -16.84 31.95 -5.45
N LEU A 56 -16.63 31.08 -6.45
CA LEU A 56 -15.34 30.39 -6.68
C LEU A 56 -14.17 31.37 -6.93
N GLN A 57 -14.42 32.67 -6.92
CA GLN A 57 -13.44 33.75 -7.10
C GLN A 57 -12.90 34.31 -5.77
N ASP A 58 -13.49 33.95 -4.62
CA ASP A 58 -12.98 34.36 -3.32
C ASP A 58 -11.75 33.52 -2.92
N PRO A 59 -10.70 34.17 -2.38
CA PRO A 59 -9.50 33.44 -1.99
C PRO A 59 -9.83 32.39 -0.93
N PRO A 60 -9.39 31.14 -1.10
CA PRO A 60 -9.74 30.03 -0.22
C PRO A 60 -9.34 30.20 1.26
N ALA A 61 -8.49 31.14 1.56
CA ALA A 61 -8.02 31.46 2.93
C ALA A 61 -9.16 31.89 3.86
N GLN A 62 -10.18 32.58 3.37
CA GLN A 62 -11.33 32.98 4.18
C GLN A 62 -12.26 31.81 4.52
N LEU A 63 -12.27 30.76 3.72
CA LEU A 63 -13.05 29.54 4.02
C LEU A 63 -12.41 28.65 5.09
N ALA A 64 -11.13 28.86 5.41
CA ALA A 64 -10.40 28.05 6.37
C ALA A 64 -10.68 28.42 7.85
N GLU A 65 -11.24 29.58 8.13
CA GLU A 65 -11.47 30.08 9.50
C GLU A 65 -12.82 29.62 10.11
N ASP A 66 -13.80 29.22 9.28
CA ASP A 66 -15.17 28.86 9.72
C ASP A 66 -15.36 27.38 10.16
N PHE A 67 -14.29 26.66 10.49
CA PHE A 67 -14.37 25.21 10.74
C PHE A 67 -14.88 24.78 12.12
N SER A 68 -15.38 25.69 12.98
CA SER A 68 -15.48 25.35 14.40
C SER A 68 -16.71 24.57 14.85
N ASP A 69 -17.91 24.67 14.23
CA ASP A 69 -19.10 24.17 14.91
C ASP A 69 -20.08 23.24 14.15
N ASN A 70 -19.91 23.03 12.84
CA ASN A 70 -20.80 22.13 12.09
C ASN A 70 -20.03 21.12 11.24
N LYS A 71 -19.94 19.85 11.69
CA LYS A 71 -19.23 18.78 10.96
C LYS A 71 -19.62 18.65 9.49
N ARG A 72 -20.88 18.95 9.14
CA ARG A 72 -21.38 18.86 7.75
C ARG A 72 -20.95 20.07 6.93
N GLY A 73 -20.97 21.25 7.50
CA GLY A 73 -20.45 22.48 6.89
C GLY A 73 -18.96 22.37 6.63
N ALA A 74 -18.20 21.93 7.63
CA ALA A 74 -16.75 21.72 7.49
C ALA A 74 -16.37 20.75 6.36
N ILE A 75 -17.13 19.68 6.16
CA ILE A 75 -16.86 18.73 5.06
C ILE A 75 -17.16 19.39 3.70
N ASN A 76 -18.24 20.17 3.59
CA ASN A 76 -18.58 20.85 2.35
C ASN A 76 -17.51 21.90 1.97
N SER A 77 -17.01 22.65 2.94
CA SER A 77 -15.91 23.61 2.73
C SER A 77 -14.62 22.92 2.27
N LEU A 78 -14.28 21.77 2.88
CA LEU A 78 -13.13 20.97 2.43
C LEU A 78 -13.30 20.45 1.00
N LEU A 79 -14.52 20.03 0.62
CA LEU A 79 -14.82 19.60 -0.74
C LEU A 79 -14.71 20.75 -1.75
N ALA A 80 -15.20 21.93 -1.41
CA ALA A 80 -15.09 23.11 -2.26
C ALA A 80 -13.64 23.51 -2.47
N LEU A 81 -12.81 23.54 -1.40
CA LEU A 81 -11.36 23.77 -1.48
C LEU A 81 -10.67 22.71 -2.33
N ASN A 82 -11.01 21.43 -2.15
CA ASN A 82 -10.43 20.36 -2.95
C ASN A 82 -10.73 20.54 -4.44
N GLU A 83 -11.97 20.88 -4.79
CA GLU A 83 -12.36 21.10 -6.19
C GLU A 83 -11.65 22.31 -6.79
N TYR A 84 -11.52 23.41 -6.04
CA TYR A 84 -10.78 24.59 -6.46
C TYR A 84 -9.32 24.24 -6.78
N TYR A 85 -8.61 23.58 -5.85
CA TYR A 85 -7.19 23.25 -6.02
C TYR A 85 -6.91 22.09 -6.99
N ARG A 86 -7.91 21.53 -7.62
CA ARG A 86 -7.73 20.61 -8.76
C ARG A 86 -7.28 21.33 -10.03
N THR A 87 -7.66 22.59 -10.18
CA THR A 87 -7.40 23.39 -11.37
C THR A 87 -6.55 24.63 -11.11
N HIS A 88 -6.27 24.90 -9.82
CA HIS A 88 -5.47 26.06 -9.39
C HIS A 88 -4.19 25.62 -8.69
N PRO A 89 -3.15 26.46 -8.70
CA PRO A 89 -1.93 26.19 -7.95
C PRO A 89 -2.22 25.95 -6.48
N TRP A 90 -1.50 25.00 -5.89
CA TRP A 90 -1.63 24.74 -4.46
C TRP A 90 -0.99 25.88 -3.66
N PRO A 91 -1.50 26.20 -2.45
CA PRO A 91 -0.95 27.25 -1.62
C PRO A 91 0.34 26.80 -0.95
N GLU A 92 1.17 27.75 -0.55
CA GLU A 92 2.33 27.48 0.29
C GLU A 92 1.90 26.84 1.63
N PRO A 93 2.69 25.91 2.16
CA PRO A 93 3.93 25.32 1.65
C PRO A 93 3.72 24.12 0.71
N TYR A 94 2.48 23.84 0.27
CA TYR A 94 2.14 22.64 -0.52
C TYR A 94 2.37 22.82 -2.02
N ASP A 95 2.72 24.03 -2.47
CA ASP A 95 3.07 24.36 -3.84
C ASP A 95 4.39 23.73 -4.31
N ARG A 96 5.18 23.22 -3.37
CA ARG A 96 6.49 22.60 -3.62
C ARG A 96 6.58 21.20 -3.02
N THR A 97 7.33 20.33 -3.71
CA THR A 97 7.67 19.00 -3.21
C THR A 97 9.16 18.73 -3.40
N HIS A 98 9.74 18.00 -2.45
CA HIS A 98 11.15 17.64 -2.43
C HIS A 98 11.31 16.13 -2.62
N HIS A 99 12.25 15.75 -3.48
CA HIS A 99 12.49 14.35 -3.82
C HIS A 99 13.97 14.06 -3.70
N LEU A 100 14.31 13.13 -2.79
CA LEU A 100 15.68 12.69 -2.54
C LEU A 100 15.86 11.28 -3.11
N LEU A 101 16.93 11.06 -3.86
CA LEU A 101 17.42 9.73 -4.25
C LEU A 101 18.76 9.49 -3.58
N HIS A 102 18.84 8.41 -2.82
CA HIS A 102 20.06 7.97 -2.14
C HIS A 102 20.58 6.66 -2.75
N LEU A 103 21.87 6.60 -3.01
CA LEU A 103 22.56 5.37 -3.41
C LEU A 103 23.11 4.67 -2.16
N GLY A 104 22.42 3.65 -1.69
CA GLY A 104 22.78 2.98 -0.44
C GLY A 104 22.04 1.67 -0.20
N ASP A 105 22.42 0.98 0.87
CA ASP A 105 21.80 -0.25 1.32
C ASP A 105 20.55 0.05 2.17
N ALA A 106 19.43 -0.57 1.85
CA ALA A 106 18.17 -0.39 2.58
C ALA A 106 18.23 -0.91 4.03
N ARG A 107 19.22 -1.71 4.38
CA ARG A 107 19.48 -2.19 5.76
C ARG A 107 20.10 -1.12 6.67
N ASP A 108 20.54 -0.01 6.08
CA ASP A 108 21.09 1.15 6.77
C ASP A 108 20.44 2.45 6.25
N LEU A 109 19.44 2.91 6.95
CA LEU A 109 18.78 4.20 6.70
C LEU A 109 19.12 5.23 7.79
N SER A 110 20.27 5.09 8.46
CA SER A 110 20.71 5.96 9.58
C SER A 110 20.80 7.43 9.21
N TRP A 111 20.91 7.74 7.92
CA TRP A 111 20.90 9.09 7.36
C TRP A 111 19.50 9.73 7.31
N ILE A 112 18.43 8.98 7.61
CA ILE A 112 17.06 9.49 7.75
C ILE A 112 16.75 9.58 9.25
N ASP A 113 16.29 10.74 9.70
CA ASP A 113 15.89 10.97 11.08
C ASP A 113 14.70 10.12 11.52
N ASP A 114 14.65 9.77 12.80
CA ASP A 114 13.57 9.01 13.41
C ASP A 114 12.23 9.72 13.27
N GLY A 115 11.21 9.00 12.86
CA GLY A 115 9.83 9.51 12.85
C GLY A 115 9.53 10.60 11.82
N THR A 116 10.36 10.78 10.79
CA THR A 116 10.18 11.82 9.75
C THR A 116 9.42 11.35 8.51
N VAL A 117 9.30 10.04 8.33
CA VAL A 117 8.58 9.42 7.20
C VAL A 117 7.13 9.13 7.58
N HIS A 118 6.19 9.48 6.72
CA HIS A 118 4.75 9.34 7.01
C HIS A 118 4.14 8.08 6.41
N LEU A 119 4.66 7.64 5.28
CA LEU A 119 4.21 6.46 4.55
C LEU A 119 5.40 5.79 3.87
N ILE A 120 5.42 4.47 3.87
CA ILE A 120 6.35 3.68 3.05
C ILE A 120 5.52 2.93 2.01
N VAL A 121 5.88 3.05 0.72
CA VAL A 121 5.30 2.30 -0.39
C VAL A 121 6.44 1.63 -1.12
N THR A 122 6.50 0.31 -1.08
CA THR A 122 7.67 -0.43 -1.55
C THR A 122 7.34 -1.83 -2.03
N SER A 123 8.26 -2.42 -2.78
CA SER A 123 8.28 -3.83 -3.17
C SER A 123 9.69 -4.38 -2.96
N PRO A 124 9.92 -5.18 -1.91
CA PRO A 124 11.23 -5.75 -1.64
C PRO A 124 11.61 -6.77 -2.71
N PRO A 125 12.88 -7.20 -2.79
CA PRO A 125 13.25 -8.34 -3.60
C PRO A 125 12.41 -9.58 -3.24
N TYR A 126 11.97 -10.35 -4.27
CA TYR A 126 11.18 -11.56 -4.05
C TYR A 126 12.11 -12.77 -3.98
N TRP A 127 12.99 -12.79 -2.99
CA TRP A 127 13.99 -13.83 -2.79
C TRP A 127 14.70 -14.16 -4.13
N THR A 128 14.87 -15.42 -4.50
CA THR A 128 15.55 -15.86 -5.72
C THR A 128 14.66 -15.85 -6.99
N LEU A 129 13.41 -15.33 -6.90
CA LEU A 129 12.48 -15.35 -8.03
C LEU A 129 12.98 -14.56 -9.23
N LYS A 130 13.75 -13.50 -9.00
CA LYS A 130 14.31 -12.64 -10.04
C LYS A 130 15.81 -12.50 -9.85
N LYS A 131 16.55 -12.65 -10.94
CA LYS A 131 17.99 -12.36 -10.95
C LYS A 131 18.15 -10.87 -11.15
N TYR A 132 18.76 -10.22 -10.20
CA TYR A 132 19.27 -8.86 -10.30
C TYR A 132 20.70 -8.88 -10.85
N GLU A 133 21.27 -7.74 -11.23
CA GLU A 133 22.68 -7.68 -11.60
C GLU A 133 23.55 -8.06 -10.40
N ALA A 134 24.62 -8.83 -10.66
CA ALA A 134 25.43 -9.44 -9.61
C ALA A 134 26.14 -8.35 -8.75
N ASN A 135 25.58 -8.07 -7.61
CA ASN A 135 26.17 -7.25 -6.57
C ASN A 135 26.15 -8.07 -5.26
N ALA A 136 27.31 -8.32 -4.67
CA ALA A 136 27.45 -9.14 -3.45
C ALA A 136 26.61 -8.67 -2.25
N GLN A 137 26.07 -7.46 -2.29
CA GLN A 137 25.23 -6.88 -1.25
C GLN A 137 23.73 -7.01 -1.52
N GLN A 138 23.34 -7.52 -2.70
CA GLN A 138 21.91 -7.66 -3.04
C GLN A 138 21.25 -8.82 -2.30
N MET A 139 20.16 -8.53 -1.60
CA MET A 139 19.38 -9.55 -0.87
C MET A 139 18.77 -10.61 -1.82
N GLY A 140 18.50 -10.27 -3.09
CA GLY A 140 17.96 -11.19 -4.08
C GLY A 140 18.88 -12.37 -4.43
N ASP A 141 20.15 -12.31 -4.07
CA ASP A 141 21.13 -13.37 -4.31
C ASP A 141 21.30 -14.34 -3.12
N ILE A 142 20.67 -14.07 -1.98
CA ILE A 142 20.72 -14.93 -0.78
C ILE A 142 19.93 -16.21 -1.06
N ALA A 143 20.64 -17.35 -1.16
CA ALA A 143 20.03 -18.64 -1.50
C ALA A 143 19.19 -19.22 -0.36
N ASN A 144 19.57 -19.01 0.88
CA ASN A 144 18.84 -19.48 2.06
C ASN A 144 17.66 -18.54 2.37
N TYR A 145 16.45 -19.09 2.36
CA TYR A 145 15.24 -18.32 2.58
C TYR A 145 15.16 -17.67 3.98
N THR A 146 15.62 -18.38 5.01
CA THR A 146 15.61 -17.84 6.38
C THR A 146 16.61 -16.69 6.52
N GLU A 147 17.81 -16.83 5.98
CA GLU A 147 18.81 -15.76 5.94
C GLU A 147 18.31 -14.54 5.16
N PHE A 148 17.62 -14.76 4.03
CA PHE A 148 16.98 -13.69 3.28
C PHE A 148 15.97 -12.93 4.13
N LEU A 149 15.11 -13.64 4.89
CA LEU A 149 14.15 -13.01 5.80
C LEU A 149 14.84 -12.27 6.95
N ASP A 150 15.94 -12.78 7.48
CA ASP A 150 16.72 -12.14 8.54
C ASP A 150 17.35 -10.81 8.05
N GLU A 151 17.83 -10.78 6.81
CA GLU A 151 18.32 -9.55 6.19
C GLU A 151 17.18 -8.56 5.92
N LEU A 152 16.03 -9.05 5.47
CA LEU A 152 14.85 -8.22 5.24
C LEU A 152 14.29 -7.62 6.54
N ASP A 153 14.40 -8.32 7.67
CA ASP A 153 14.03 -7.81 8.99
C ASP A 153 14.86 -6.59 9.41
N LYS A 154 16.13 -6.49 8.96
CA LYS A 154 16.94 -5.28 9.19
C LYS A 154 16.33 -4.07 8.50
N VAL A 155 15.87 -4.25 7.26
CA VAL A 155 15.16 -3.20 6.51
C VAL A 155 13.86 -2.79 7.21
N TRP A 156 13.06 -3.76 7.65
CA TRP A 156 11.81 -3.43 8.35
C TRP A 156 12.04 -2.74 9.68
N ARG A 157 13.13 -3.02 10.39
CA ARG A 157 13.53 -2.32 11.62
C ARG A 157 13.86 -0.86 11.34
N GLU A 158 14.64 -0.58 10.30
CA GLU A 158 14.93 0.79 9.87
C GLU A 158 13.65 1.50 9.39
N CYS A 159 12.81 0.84 8.61
CA CYS A 159 11.50 1.35 8.23
C CYS A 159 10.64 1.72 9.44
N ALA A 160 10.59 0.87 10.46
CA ALA A 160 9.85 1.14 11.69
C ALA A 160 10.45 2.32 12.48
N ARG A 161 11.79 2.50 12.48
CA ARG A 161 12.47 3.62 13.13
C ARG A 161 12.10 4.95 12.48
N VAL A 162 12.25 5.05 11.16
CA VAL A 162 12.03 6.30 10.41
C VAL A 162 10.55 6.68 10.28
N LEU A 163 9.62 5.74 10.44
CA LEU A 163 8.18 6.03 10.39
C LEU A 163 7.74 6.91 11.56
N ALA A 164 6.94 7.91 11.26
CA ALA A 164 6.18 8.67 12.26
C ALA A 164 5.19 7.77 13.03
N PRO A 165 4.82 8.10 14.27
CA PRO A 165 3.77 7.39 15.00
C PRO A 165 2.47 7.32 14.17
N GLY A 166 1.86 6.14 14.10
CA GLY A 166 0.68 5.89 13.26
C GLY A 166 0.95 5.76 11.76
N GLY A 167 2.20 5.98 11.31
CA GLY A 167 2.64 5.79 9.93
C GLY A 167 2.48 4.33 9.46
N ARG A 168 2.45 4.12 8.16
CA ARG A 168 2.18 2.81 7.55
C ARG A 168 3.25 2.40 6.55
N ILE A 169 3.43 1.07 6.42
CA ILE A 169 4.17 0.44 5.33
C ILE A 169 3.13 -0.26 4.44
N CYS A 170 3.11 0.10 3.16
CA CYS A 170 2.40 -0.60 2.10
C CYS A 170 3.44 -1.42 1.31
N CYS A 171 3.52 -2.72 1.59
CA CYS A 171 4.49 -3.61 0.96
C CYS A 171 3.81 -4.44 -0.12
N VAL A 172 4.17 -4.23 -1.38
CA VAL A 172 3.70 -5.02 -2.52
C VAL A 172 4.59 -6.25 -2.66
N VAL A 173 4.03 -7.44 -2.51
CA VAL A 173 4.80 -8.69 -2.51
C VAL A 173 4.01 -9.86 -3.07
N GLY A 174 4.67 -10.72 -3.84
CA GLY A 174 4.15 -11.99 -4.31
C GLY A 174 4.81 -13.17 -3.60
N ASP A 175 4.09 -14.27 -3.48
CA ASP A 175 4.65 -15.53 -2.98
C ASP A 175 5.56 -16.17 -4.03
N VAL A 176 6.59 -16.88 -3.57
CA VAL A 176 7.62 -17.43 -4.43
C VAL A 176 7.36 -18.90 -4.71
N CYS A 177 7.08 -19.24 -5.96
CA CYS A 177 6.93 -20.60 -6.41
C CYS A 177 8.31 -21.25 -6.66
N VAL A 178 8.63 -22.31 -5.93
CA VAL A 178 9.78 -23.18 -6.18
C VAL A 178 9.36 -24.25 -7.21
N PRO A 179 9.94 -24.25 -8.44
CA PRO A 179 9.53 -25.15 -9.50
C PRO A 179 10.05 -26.57 -9.25
N ARG A 180 9.41 -27.58 -9.89
CA ARG A 180 9.77 -29.02 -9.76
C ARG A 180 11.22 -29.32 -10.15
N ARG A 181 11.82 -28.55 -11.06
CA ARG A 181 13.23 -28.71 -11.46
C ARG A 181 14.22 -28.39 -10.34
N GLU A 182 13.78 -27.62 -9.35
CA GLU A 182 14.56 -27.21 -8.15
C GLU A 182 14.16 -28.02 -6.93
N GLY A 183 13.46 -29.15 -7.11
CA GLY A 183 12.98 -30.04 -6.06
C GLY A 183 11.46 -30.23 -6.08
N ARG A 184 10.88 -30.53 -4.91
CA ARG A 184 9.41 -30.63 -4.79
C ARG A 184 8.76 -29.25 -5.00
N HIS A 185 7.77 -29.17 -5.89
CA HIS A 185 6.98 -27.96 -6.07
C HIS A 185 6.37 -27.52 -4.73
N ARG A 186 6.63 -26.27 -4.37
CA ARG A 186 6.10 -25.62 -3.16
C ARG A 186 6.04 -24.12 -3.36
N VAL A 187 5.23 -23.48 -2.56
CA VAL A 187 5.14 -22.00 -2.49
C VAL A 187 5.74 -21.56 -1.17
N MET A 188 6.67 -20.63 -1.21
CA MET A 188 7.18 -19.91 -0.04
C MET A 188 6.25 -18.74 0.23
N PRO A 189 5.53 -18.72 1.38
CA PRO A 189 4.50 -17.72 1.64
C PRO A 189 5.12 -16.41 2.15
N LEU A 190 5.89 -15.74 1.29
CA LEU A 190 6.67 -14.56 1.64
C LEU A 190 5.81 -13.46 2.28
N HIS A 191 4.59 -13.27 1.79
CA HIS A 191 3.64 -12.32 2.37
C HIS A 191 3.34 -12.60 3.85
N ALA A 192 3.09 -13.87 4.19
CA ALA A 192 2.76 -14.28 5.55
C ALA A 192 3.98 -14.18 6.48
N ASP A 193 5.15 -14.59 5.99
CA ASP A 193 6.39 -14.53 6.77
C ASP A 193 6.77 -13.08 7.11
N ILE A 194 6.63 -12.15 6.15
CA ILE A 194 6.82 -10.71 6.41
C ILE A 194 5.84 -10.23 7.50
N MET A 195 4.55 -10.56 7.39
CA MET A 195 3.55 -10.12 8.37
C MET A 195 3.81 -10.69 9.77
N VAL A 196 4.20 -11.95 9.87
CA VAL A 196 4.51 -12.61 11.16
C VAL A 196 5.75 -11.97 11.79
N ARG A 197 6.82 -11.75 11.02
CA ARG A 197 8.07 -11.17 11.49
C ARG A 197 7.92 -9.69 11.85
N ALA A 198 7.14 -8.92 11.11
CA ALA A 198 6.89 -7.51 11.38
C ALA A 198 6.28 -7.27 12.77
N ARG A 199 5.50 -8.21 13.30
CA ARG A 199 4.94 -8.12 14.66
C ARG A 199 6.03 -8.12 15.74
N SER A 200 7.11 -8.89 15.55
CA SER A 200 8.24 -8.90 16.49
C SER A 200 9.05 -7.59 16.47
N LEU A 201 8.88 -6.79 15.41
CA LEU A 201 9.46 -5.45 15.26
C LEU A 201 8.53 -4.32 15.77
N GLY A 202 7.42 -4.67 16.41
CA GLY A 202 6.46 -3.70 16.96
C GLY A 202 5.53 -3.07 15.94
N LEU A 203 5.37 -3.69 14.77
CA LEU A 203 4.44 -3.25 13.74
C LEU A 203 3.13 -4.04 13.80
N ASP A 204 2.00 -3.35 13.81
CA ASP A 204 0.68 -3.97 13.71
C ASP A 204 0.41 -4.42 12.26
N SER A 205 -0.05 -5.65 12.08
CA SER A 205 -0.53 -6.13 10.79
C SER A 205 -2.00 -5.74 10.60
N LEU A 206 -2.31 -5.09 9.48
CA LEU A 206 -3.68 -4.74 9.09
C LEU A 206 -4.14 -5.65 7.94
N THR A 207 -5.44 -5.55 7.58
CA THR A 207 -6.01 -6.34 6.48
C THR A 207 -5.27 -6.07 5.17
N PRO A 208 -4.65 -7.06 4.53
CA PRO A 208 -3.99 -6.89 3.25
C PRO A 208 -5.00 -6.71 2.11
N ILE A 209 -4.53 -6.16 0.99
CA ILE A 209 -5.28 -6.13 -0.26
C ILE A 209 -4.71 -7.19 -1.20
N LEU A 210 -5.59 -7.95 -1.85
CA LEU A 210 -5.25 -8.84 -2.96
C LEU A 210 -5.30 -8.03 -4.26
N TRP A 211 -4.16 -7.90 -4.91
CA TRP A 211 -4.07 -7.24 -6.21
C TRP A 211 -3.96 -8.27 -7.33
N PHE A 212 -5.02 -8.40 -8.12
CA PHE A 212 -5.08 -9.29 -9.28
C PHE A 212 -4.47 -8.59 -10.50
N LYS A 213 -3.17 -8.76 -10.69
CA LYS A 213 -2.40 -8.04 -11.74
C LYS A 213 -2.44 -8.68 -13.11
N ILE A 214 -2.85 -9.94 -13.21
CA ILE A 214 -2.79 -10.72 -14.44
C ILE A 214 -4.15 -10.72 -15.15
N ALA A 215 -4.35 -9.76 -16.03
CA ALA A 215 -5.57 -9.68 -16.83
C ALA A 215 -5.64 -10.73 -17.97
N ASN A 216 -4.49 -11.24 -18.46
CA ASN A 216 -4.42 -11.97 -19.72
C ASN A 216 -3.88 -13.41 -19.60
N GLY A 217 -3.93 -14.04 -18.45
CA GLY A 217 -3.56 -15.44 -18.29
C GLY A 217 -2.07 -15.77 -18.46
N VAL A 218 -1.20 -14.77 -18.62
CA VAL A 218 0.25 -14.96 -18.65
C VAL A 218 0.71 -15.23 -17.23
N THR A 219 1.27 -16.41 -16.99
CA THR A 219 1.78 -16.80 -15.69
C THR A 219 3.23 -16.36 -15.54
N GLU A 220 3.61 -15.99 -14.32
CA GLU A 220 5.03 -15.78 -13.96
C GLU A 220 5.82 -17.10 -13.89
N ALA A 221 5.16 -18.26 -13.98
CA ALA A 221 5.83 -19.53 -14.10
C ALA A 221 6.65 -19.53 -15.40
N LYS A 222 7.98 -19.50 -15.26
CA LYS A 222 8.89 -19.79 -16.38
C LYS A 222 8.62 -21.20 -16.86
N GLY A 223 7.92 -21.35 -17.94
CA GLY A 223 7.59 -22.64 -18.55
C GLY A 223 6.46 -22.46 -19.52
N ASN A 224 6.45 -23.27 -20.52
CA ASN A 224 5.57 -23.30 -21.67
C ASN A 224 4.15 -22.82 -21.36
N GLY A 225 3.86 -21.62 -21.75
CA GLY A 225 2.54 -21.08 -21.98
C GLY A 225 1.49 -21.29 -20.91
N ALA A 226 0.73 -20.30 -20.69
CA ALA A 226 -0.40 -20.22 -19.79
C ALA A 226 -1.51 -21.28 -19.96
N GLY A 227 -1.23 -22.42 -20.57
CA GLY A 227 -2.28 -23.31 -21.01
C GLY A 227 -2.50 -24.57 -20.21
N PHE A 228 -1.56 -24.99 -19.36
CA PHE A 228 -1.71 -26.32 -18.78
C PHE A 228 -1.19 -26.45 -17.36
N TYR A 229 -2.11 -26.53 -16.40
CA TYR A 229 -1.84 -26.71 -14.96
C TYR A 229 -2.12 -28.11 -14.45
N GLY A 230 -1.94 -29.11 -15.26
CA GLY A 230 -2.24 -30.50 -14.94
C GLY A 230 -3.30 -31.08 -15.89
N LYS A 231 -3.46 -32.38 -15.85
CA LYS A 231 -4.52 -33.06 -16.62
C LYS A 231 -5.83 -32.92 -15.89
N PRO A 232 -6.97 -32.68 -16.55
CA PRO A 232 -8.26 -32.41 -15.89
C PRO A 232 -8.78 -33.61 -15.05
N TYR A 233 -8.22 -34.78 -15.24
CA TYR A 233 -8.56 -36.02 -14.54
C TYR A 233 -7.51 -36.47 -13.51
N GLN A 234 -6.48 -35.67 -13.23
CA GLN A 234 -5.41 -36.00 -12.27
C GLN A 234 -5.46 -35.08 -11.06
N PRO A 235 -5.24 -35.65 -9.82
CA PRO A 235 -5.20 -34.84 -8.60
C PRO A 235 -3.91 -33.99 -8.47
N GLY A 236 -3.24 -33.66 -9.57
CA GLY A 236 -1.97 -32.93 -9.62
C GLY A 236 -2.10 -31.53 -10.22
N ALA A 237 -3.30 -30.95 -10.23
CA ALA A 237 -3.50 -29.59 -10.72
C ALA A 237 -2.75 -28.58 -9.87
N ILE A 238 -2.17 -27.57 -10.52
CA ILE A 238 -1.48 -26.45 -9.86
C ILE A 238 -2.36 -25.21 -9.97
N ILE A 239 -2.66 -24.62 -8.83
CA ILE A 239 -3.39 -23.36 -8.80
C ILE A 239 -2.46 -22.23 -9.29
N LYS A 240 -2.96 -21.43 -10.22
CA LYS A 240 -2.25 -20.29 -10.77
C LYS A 240 -2.12 -19.20 -9.72
N ASN A 241 -0.89 -18.70 -9.54
CA ASN A 241 -0.64 -17.52 -8.71
C ASN A 241 -0.79 -16.26 -9.59
N ASP A 242 -1.97 -15.67 -9.62
CA ASP A 242 -2.32 -14.49 -10.43
C ASP A 242 -2.62 -13.25 -9.60
N ALA A 243 -2.38 -13.32 -8.30
CA ALA A 243 -2.50 -12.21 -7.38
C ALA A 243 -1.19 -11.93 -6.64
N GLU A 244 -0.97 -10.67 -6.30
CA GLU A 244 0.02 -10.25 -5.31
C GLU A 244 -0.69 -9.66 -4.10
N TYR A 245 0.04 -9.58 -2.99
CA TYR A 245 -0.45 -8.99 -1.75
C TYR A 245 0.09 -7.57 -1.62
N ILE A 246 -0.77 -6.66 -1.17
CA ILE A 246 -0.36 -5.37 -0.64
C ILE A 246 -0.54 -5.47 0.87
N LEU A 247 0.57 -5.65 1.58
CA LEU A 247 0.58 -5.77 3.03
C LEU A 247 0.49 -4.39 3.66
N PHE A 248 -0.26 -4.27 4.75
CA PHE A 248 -0.32 -3.07 5.56
C PHE A 248 0.26 -3.35 6.94
N LEU A 249 1.36 -2.69 7.24
CA LEU A 249 1.98 -2.71 8.55
C LEU A 249 1.91 -1.29 9.13
N ARG A 250 1.59 -1.15 10.40
CA ARG A 250 1.41 0.15 11.04
C ARG A 250 2.32 0.28 12.25
N LYS A 251 3.04 1.39 12.35
CA LYS A 251 3.74 1.76 13.59
C LYS A 251 2.73 2.20 14.63
N GLY A 252 2.84 1.68 15.84
CA GLY A 252 2.02 2.11 16.97
C GLY A 252 2.18 3.60 17.27
N GLY A 253 1.30 4.13 18.11
CA GLY A 253 1.32 5.52 18.56
C GLY A 253 0.13 6.33 18.05
N GLN A 254 0.08 7.60 18.47
CA GLN A 254 -1.03 8.49 18.17
C GLN A 254 -0.94 8.98 16.72
N TYR A 255 -2.06 8.98 16.03
CA TYR A 255 -2.16 9.59 14.71
C TYR A 255 -1.95 11.10 14.81
N ARG A 256 -1.18 11.66 13.89
CA ARG A 256 -1.05 13.11 13.73
C ARG A 256 -2.36 13.73 13.27
N SER A 257 -2.57 14.99 13.65
CA SER A 257 -3.72 15.79 13.21
C SER A 257 -3.31 16.64 11.99
N PRO A 258 -3.82 16.36 10.79
CA PRO A 258 -3.52 17.17 9.61
C PRO A 258 -4.23 18.52 9.69
N SER A 259 -3.64 19.57 9.09
CA SER A 259 -4.27 20.87 8.94
C SER A 259 -5.54 20.79 8.08
N ALA A 260 -6.40 21.81 8.14
CA ALA A 260 -7.57 21.90 7.27
C ALA A 260 -7.17 21.87 5.78
N MET A 261 -6.10 22.57 5.41
CA MET A 261 -5.57 22.58 4.04
C MET A 261 -5.07 21.20 3.61
N GLN A 262 -4.30 20.50 4.46
CA GLN A 262 -3.89 19.11 4.17
C GLN A 262 -5.07 18.19 3.94
N LYS A 263 -6.14 18.33 4.75
CA LYS A 263 -7.38 17.57 4.56
C LYS A 263 -8.01 17.90 3.21
N ALA A 264 -8.17 19.17 2.87
CA ALA A 264 -8.75 19.60 1.60
C ALA A 264 -7.96 19.06 0.40
N LEU A 265 -6.63 19.26 0.39
CA LEU A 265 -5.75 18.79 -0.70
C LEU A 265 -5.65 17.26 -0.82
N SER A 266 -6.07 16.53 0.23
CA SER A 266 -5.97 15.05 0.29
C SER A 266 -7.33 14.36 0.18
N MET A 267 -8.41 15.08 -0.07
CA MET A 267 -9.73 14.48 -0.19
C MET A 267 -9.83 13.55 -1.40
N LEU A 268 -10.35 12.37 -1.15
CA LEU A 268 -10.68 11.41 -2.20
C LEU A 268 -12.09 11.66 -2.72
N ARG A 269 -12.31 11.40 -3.99
CA ARG A 269 -13.66 11.37 -4.57
C ARG A 269 -14.47 10.22 -4.00
N LYS A 270 -15.77 10.36 -3.96
CA LYS A 270 -16.67 9.31 -3.46
C LYS A 270 -16.51 7.99 -4.22
N GLU A 271 -16.28 8.07 -5.51
CA GLU A 271 -16.05 6.91 -6.40
C GLU A 271 -14.70 6.24 -6.11
N GLU A 272 -13.64 7.04 -5.87
CA GLU A 272 -12.33 6.54 -5.45
C GLU A 272 -12.44 5.81 -4.11
N MET A 273 -13.07 6.40 -3.10
CA MET A 273 -13.29 5.75 -1.81
C MET A 273 -14.06 4.44 -1.96
N LYS A 274 -15.13 4.43 -2.75
CA LYS A 274 -15.99 3.26 -2.95
C LYS A 274 -15.27 2.10 -3.66
N SER A 275 -14.36 2.42 -4.57
CA SER A 275 -13.61 1.41 -5.35
C SER A 275 -12.28 1.01 -4.69
N TRP A 276 -11.59 1.94 -4.01
CA TRP A 276 -10.24 1.70 -3.50
C TRP A 276 -10.20 1.10 -2.09
N LEU A 277 -11.22 1.37 -1.24
CA LEU A 277 -11.30 0.83 0.12
C LEU A 277 -11.86 -0.61 0.11
N ARG A 278 -11.32 -1.47 -0.74
CA ARG A 278 -11.70 -2.88 -0.87
C ARG A 278 -10.47 -3.77 -0.66
N SER A 279 -10.70 -4.95 -0.14
CA SER A 279 -9.65 -5.97 0.07
C SER A 279 -9.22 -6.70 -1.19
N ALA A 280 -9.81 -6.42 -2.36
CA ALA A 280 -9.43 -7.00 -3.64
C ALA A 280 -9.51 -5.95 -4.75
N TRP A 281 -8.43 -5.82 -5.53
CA TRP A 281 -8.31 -4.90 -6.65
C TRP A 281 -8.12 -5.67 -7.95
N PHE A 282 -9.01 -5.44 -8.92
CA PHE A 282 -9.02 -6.06 -10.25
C PHE A 282 -8.82 -5.06 -11.38
N ASP A 283 -8.86 -3.78 -11.08
CA ASP A 283 -8.89 -2.67 -12.03
C ASP A 283 -7.50 -2.09 -12.37
N LEU A 284 -6.43 -2.58 -11.71
CA LEU A 284 -5.05 -2.18 -11.95
C LEU A 284 -4.28 -3.29 -12.66
N LYS A 285 -3.86 -3.02 -13.90
CA LYS A 285 -3.00 -3.94 -14.66
C LYS A 285 -1.57 -3.89 -14.15
N GLY A 286 -0.89 -5.04 -14.17
CA GLY A 286 0.55 -5.10 -13.90
C GLY A 286 1.37 -4.38 -14.98
N GLU A 287 2.56 -3.92 -14.62
CA GLU A 287 3.48 -3.25 -15.53
C GLU A 287 4.29 -4.27 -16.36
N SER A 288 4.65 -3.87 -17.57
CA SER A 288 5.50 -4.69 -18.42
C SER A 288 6.97 -4.57 -18.02
N THR A 289 7.68 -5.70 -17.95
CA THR A 289 9.14 -5.76 -17.69
C THR A 289 10.01 -5.18 -18.82
N ARG A 290 9.42 -4.75 -19.94
CA ARG A 290 10.12 -4.22 -21.12
C ARG A 290 10.93 -2.93 -20.86
N ARG A 291 10.73 -2.26 -19.73
CA ARG A 291 11.40 -1.01 -19.36
C ARG A 291 12.68 -1.20 -18.54
N GLY A 292 13.26 -2.40 -18.52
CA GLY A 292 14.57 -2.65 -17.90
C GLY A 292 14.55 -2.92 -16.39
N HIS A 293 13.39 -2.90 -15.72
CA HIS A 293 13.26 -3.32 -14.32
C HIS A 293 12.55 -4.68 -14.22
N PRO A 294 13.06 -5.63 -13.43
CA PRO A 294 12.51 -6.99 -13.40
C PRO A 294 11.14 -7.13 -12.74
N ALA A 295 10.72 -6.18 -11.91
CA ALA A 295 9.47 -6.27 -11.14
C ALA A 295 8.80 -4.92 -10.81
N PRO A 296 8.51 -4.05 -11.78
CA PRO A 296 7.84 -2.80 -11.48
C PRO A 296 6.36 -3.04 -11.13
N PHE A 297 5.86 -2.39 -10.09
CA PHE A 297 4.42 -2.18 -9.94
C PHE A 297 4.01 -0.90 -10.70
N PRO A 298 2.76 -0.78 -11.15
CA PRO A 298 2.33 0.37 -11.94
C PRO A 298 2.27 1.64 -11.09
N ARG A 299 2.62 2.79 -11.68
CA ARG A 299 2.55 4.10 -11.02
C ARG A 299 1.16 4.37 -10.44
N SER A 300 0.10 3.99 -11.12
CA SER A 300 -1.29 4.13 -10.66
C SER A 300 -1.58 3.38 -9.36
N LEU A 301 -0.90 2.26 -9.09
CA LEU A 301 -0.99 1.55 -7.81
C LEU A 301 -0.34 2.37 -6.69
N ALA A 302 0.87 2.89 -6.93
CA ALA A 302 1.57 3.74 -5.96
C ALA A 302 0.79 5.02 -5.67
N GLU A 303 0.25 5.71 -6.69
CA GLU A 303 -0.59 6.90 -6.54
C GLU A 303 -1.82 6.63 -5.68
N ARG A 304 -2.48 5.48 -5.89
CA ARG A 304 -3.63 5.06 -5.09
C ARG A 304 -3.26 4.86 -3.62
N LEU A 305 -2.17 4.14 -3.33
CA LEU A 305 -1.69 3.91 -1.97
C LEU A 305 -1.28 5.21 -1.28
N ILE A 306 -0.57 6.10 -1.99
CA ILE A 306 -0.14 7.39 -1.47
C ILE A 306 -1.35 8.27 -1.14
N LYS A 307 -2.33 8.38 -2.02
CA LYS A 307 -3.56 9.15 -1.78
C LYS A 307 -4.38 8.59 -0.60
N LEU A 308 -4.45 7.26 -0.46
CA LEU A 308 -5.22 6.60 0.61
C LEU A 308 -4.60 6.78 1.99
N PHE A 309 -3.26 6.83 2.09
CA PHE A 309 -2.57 6.64 3.37
C PHE A 309 -1.59 7.77 3.74
N SER A 310 -1.59 8.87 2.98
CA SER A 310 -0.81 10.07 3.30
C SER A 310 -1.59 11.36 3.01
N PHE A 311 -1.13 12.46 3.59
CA PHE A 311 -1.65 13.80 3.30
C PHE A 311 -0.73 14.55 2.34
N ALA A 312 -1.26 15.61 1.70
CA ALA A 312 -0.47 16.54 0.90
C ALA A 312 0.73 17.07 1.71
N GLY A 313 1.90 17.13 1.08
CA GLY A 313 3.15 17.53 1.73
C GLY A 313 3.82 16.47 2.61
N ASP A 314 3.20 15.28 2.80
CA ASP A 314 3.84 14.18 3.53
C ASP A 314 5.06 13.62 2.81
N THR A 315 5.97 13.01 3.58
CA THR A 315 7.13 12.31 3.05
C THR A 315 6.83 10.83 2.87
N VAL A 316 6.99 10.34 1.64
CA VAL A 316 6.86 8.93 1.26
C VAL A 316 8.25 8.34 1.04
N LEU A 317 8.55 7.21 1.68
CA LEU A 317 9.81 6.48 1.50
C LEU A 317 9.58 5.22 0.65
N ASP A 318 10.52 4.94 -0.22
CA ASP A 318 10.70 3.63 -0.84
C ASP A 318 12.15 3.17 -0.65
N PRO A 319 12.43 2.21 0.27
CA PRO A 319 13.76 1.70 0.52
C PRO A 319 14.33 0.85 -0.64
N PHE A 320 13.49 0.49 -1.63
CA PHE A 320 13.86 -0.27 -2.83
C PHE A 320 13.34 0.44 -4.08
N VAL A 321 13.69 1.71 -4.24
CA VAL A 321 13.03 2.62 -5.20
C VAL A 321 13.15 2.20 -6.67
N GLY A 322 14.14 1.37 -7.01
CA GLY A 322 14.37 0.88 -8.36
C GLY A 322 14.45 2.02 -9.38
N THR A 323 13.55 2.03 -10.34
CA THR A 323 13.47 3.07 -11.39
C THR A 323 12.64 4.29 -11.01
N GLY A 324 12.22 4.44 -9.74
CA GLY A 324 11.61 5.66 -9.20
C GLY A 324 10.08 5.72 -9.28
N THR A 325 9.38 4.60 -9.42
CA THR A 325 7.91 4.57 -9.56
C THR A 325 7.19 5.24 -8.38
N THR A 326 7.60 4.94 -7.15
CA THR A 326 7.02 5.53 -5.93
C THR A 326 7.27 7.05 -5.88
N SER A 327 8.49 7.50 -6.22
CA SER A 327 8.81 8.92 -6.24
C SER A 327 8.03 9.67 -7.34
N LEU A 328 7.86 9.07 -8.52
CA LEU A 328 6.99 9.62 -9.58
C LEU A 328 5.53 9.75 -9.13
N ALA A 329 5.03 8.78 -8.38
CA ALA A 329 3.69 8.83 -7.82
C ALA A 329 3.55 9.89 -6.73
N ALA A 330 4.58 10.05 -5.87
CA ALA A 330 4.63 11.13 -4.88
C ALA A 330 4.61 12.51 -5.53
N ILE A 331 5.43 12.71 -6.58
CA ILE A 331 5.40 13.91 -7.43
C ILE A 331 3.97 14.18 -7.91
N ALA A 332 3.31 13.22 -8.53
CA ALA A 332 1.99 13.41 -9.13
C ALA A 332 0.90 13.73 -8.11
N THR A 333 1.10 13.34 -6.87
CA THR A 333 0.11 13.48 -5.79
C THR A 333 0.42 14.59 -4.81
N GLY A 334 1.50 15.38 -5.02
CA GLY A 334 1.88 16.48 -4.15
C GLY A 334 2.43 16.04 -2.79
N ARG A 335 3.23 14.97 -2.78
CA ARG A 335 3.96 14.49 -1.61
C ARG A 335 5.45 14.58 -1.85
N ASN A 336 6.23 14.74 -0.78
CA ASN A 336 7.66 14.57 -0.82
C ASN A 336 8.03 13.10 -0.96
N SER A 337 9.23 12.78 -1.46
CA SER A 337 9.69 11.39 -1.47
C SER A 337 11.16 11.24 -1.13
N ILE A 338 11.47 10.11 -0.52
CA ILE A 338 12.81 9.59 -0.32
C ILE A 338 12.85 8.23 -1.01
N GLY A 339 13.82 8.04 -1.90
CA GLY A 339 14.07 6.77 -2.55
C GLY A 339 15.48 6.29 -2.25
N ASN A 340 15.62 5.07 -1.75
CA ASN A 340 16.92 4.43 -1.55
C ASN A 340 17.08 3.26 -2.53
N GLU A 341 18.27 3.12 -3.11
CA GLU A 341 18.57 2.04 -4.09
C GLU A 341 20.04 1.67 -4.00
N ILE A 342 20.31 0.39 -4.00
CA ILE A 342 21.68 -0.13 -3.92
C ILE A 342 22.37 -0.22 -5.29
N GLU A 343 21.59 -0.28 -6.37
CA GLU A 343 22.09 -0.48 -7.72
C GLU A 343 22.27 0.87 -8.44
N PRO A 344 23.51 1.30 -8.75
CA PRO A 344 23.77 2.60 -9.40
C PRO A 344 23.06 2.77 -10.75
N ALA A 345 22.86 1.68 -11.49
CA ALA A 345 22.20 1.70 -12.79
C ALA A 345 20.71 2.11 -12.61
N TYR A 346 20.03 1.60 -11.57
CA TYR A 346 18.64 1.96 -11.27
C TYR A 346 18.52 3.39 -10.75
N VAL A 347 19.45 3.84 -9.90
CA VAL A 347 19.49 5.26 -9.47
C VAL A 347 19.61 6.19 -10.69
N LYS A 348 20.44 5.84 -11.68
CA LYS A 348 20.58 6.62 -12.91
C LYS A 348 19.24 6.70 -13.68
N LEU A 349 18.53 5.59 -13.82
CA LEU A 349 17.23 5.53 -14.49
C LEU A 349 16.16 6.31 -13.71
N ALA A 350 16.12 6.15 -12.38
CA ALA A 350 15.22 6.90 -11.51
C ALA A 350 15.47 8.41 -11.64
N LYS A 351 16.74 8.84 -11.56
CA LYS A 351 17.12 10.24 -11.73
C LYS A 351 16.67 10.83 -13.08
N GLN A 352 16.82 10.07 -14.15
CA GLN A 352 16.37 10.50 -15.48
C GLN A 352 14.83 10.63 -15.52
N SER A 353 14.09 9.63 -15.01
CA SER A 353 12.64 9.64 -14.98
C SER A 353 12.08 10.80 -14.13
N LEU A 354 12.67 11.05 -12.97
CA LEU A 354 12.27 12.13 -12.07
C LEU A 354 12.58 13.51 -12.65
N ARG A 355 13.73 13.71 -13.29
CA ARG A 355 14.07 14.97 -13.97
C ARG A 355 13.07 15.30 -15.07
N LEU A 356 12.66 14.33 -15.87
CA LEU A 356 11.63 14.51 -16.89
C LEU A 356 10.30 14.89 -16.24
N ALA A 357 9.91 14.24 -15.14
CA ALA A 357 8.66 14.53 -14.43
C ALA A 357 8.65 15.90 -13.75
N THR A 358 9.78 16.36 -13.20
CA THR A 358 9.89 17.68 -12.54
C THR A 358 9.87 18.84 -13.51
N GLY A 359 10.20 18.60 -14.79
CA GLY A 359 10.14 19.60 -15.87
C GLY A 359 8.81 19.72 -16.59
N MET A 360 7.83 18.86 -16.29
CA MET A 360 6.52 18.86 -16.97
C MET A 360 5.46 19.61 -16.17
N PRO A 361 4.56 20.37 -16.84
CA PRO A 361 3.34 20.89 -16.21
C PRO A 361 2.50 19.72 -15.66
N ARG A 362 1.93 19.85 -14.48
CA ARG A 362 1.16 18.78 -13.83
C ARG A 362 -0.33 18.92 -14.05
N GLU A 363 -1.02 17.78 -14.07
CA GLU A 363 -2.48 17.70 -14.08
C GLU A 363 -3.13 18.21 -12.78
N VAL A 364 -2.34 18.27 -11.69
CA VAL A 364 -2.76 18.81 -10.39
C VAL A 364 -1.98 20.09 -10.17
N GLY A 365 -2.61 21.24 -10.24
CA GLY A 365 -2.05 22.60 -10.09
C GLY A 365 -0.51 22.74 -10.11
N ALA A 366 0.05 23.81 -10.51
CA ALA A 366 1.50 23.96 -10.70
C ALA A 366 2.27 23.80 -9.38
N ILE A 367 2.64 22.55 -9.04
CA ILE A 367 3.52 22.25 -7.90
C ILE A 367 4.96 22.15 -8.42
N HIS A 368 5.87 22.93 -7.88
CA HIS A 368 7.29 22.84 -8.21
C HIS A 368 7.92 21.63 -7.49
N ALA A 369 8.70 20.84 -8.20
CA ALA A 369 9.41 19.71 -7.61
C ALA A 369 10.91 19.90 -7.70
N ALA A 370 11.60 19.78 -6.58
CA ALA A 370 13.05 19.78 -6.46
C ALA A 370 13.57 18.35 -6.30
N LEU A 371 14.61 17.98 -7.06
CA LEU A 371 15.27 16.68 -6.99
C LEU A 371 16.69 16.83 -6.46
N GLU A 372 16.99 16.12 -5.37
CA GLU A 372 18.32 15.95 -4.82
C GLU A 372 18.79 14.50 -4.97
N VAL A 373 20.10 14.30 -5.15
CA VAL A 373 20.71 12.97 -5.22
C VAL A 373 21.91 12.94 -4.29
N SER A 374 21.87 12.07 -3.30
CA SER A 374 22.95 11.89 -2.32
C SER A 374 23.55 10.48 -2.38
N ARG A 375 24.69 10.29 -1.75
CA ARG A 375 25.41 9.03 -1.56
C ARG A 375 25.70 8.83 -0.09
#